data_38408506c1696382ae4bb3d4e3af2b42
#
_entry.id   38408506c1696382ae4bb3d4e3af2b42
#
_cell.length_a   1.000
_cell.length_b   1.000
_cell.length_c   1.000
_cell.angle_alpha   90.00
_cell.angle_beta   90.00
_cell.angle_gamma   90.00
#
_symmetry.space_group_name_H-M   'P 1'
#
loop_
_entity.id
_entity.type
_entity.pdbx_description
1 polymer ?
#
loop_
_entity_poly.entity_id
_entity_poly.type
_entity_poly.pdbx_seq_one_letter_code
_entity_poly.pdbx_strand_id
1 'polypeptide(L)'
;MVVKKATEVKTGGVPTGVQLGAINALAKAELKEEQVYVFSLRLCDDQVDRDFERFDTAALPALAKLFVGKTGIVDHKWSSEHQVARIFSAETVLEEGVSYIKAWAYIRRGGQNEEIIADIEAGIKKEVSVGCAMGRAVCAICGSEYGSCGHQKGQYYDGQLCCAILREPMDAYEFSFVAVPAQVNAGVLKGLGRNRCLKELAEEFGAQQEYRALFQEAQLGRQYRAELEDSVVRLCLSLELGAEAEVYRGVAKTAASEDLMRLKAALEKRLAESLPVVTQLSSFGAELQEVESGYLI
;
A
#
# COMPACT_ATOMS: atom_id res chain seq x y z
N MET A 1 -10.99 44.61 -2.34
CA MET A 1 -11.24 43.29 -1.76
C MET A 1 -11.91 42.44 -2.85
N VAL A 2 -11.12 41.67 -3.62
CA VAL A 2 -11.63 40.88 -4.75
C VAL A 2 -11.99 39.49 -4.19
N VAL A 3 -13.27 39.23 -4.10
CA VAL A 3 -13.80 37.90 -3.75
C VAL A 3 -13.51 36.99 -4.94
N LYS A 4 -12.50 36.13 -4.86
CA LYS A 4 -12.29 35.04 -5.79
C LYS A 4 -13.49 34.09 -5.67
N LYS A 5 -14.29 33.99 -6.75
CA LYS A 5 -15.31 32.94 -6.88
C LYS A 5 -14.68 31.59 -6.55
N ALA A 6 -15.27 30.90 -5.59
CA ALA A 6 -14.96 29.51 -5.33
C ALA A 6 -15.11 28.73 -6.64
N THR A 7 -14.04 28.13 -7.10
CA THR A 7 -14.06 27.20 -8.22
C THR A 7 -14.94 26.05 -7.83
N GLU A 8 -16.00 25.78 -8.60
CA GLU A 8 -16.88 24.62 -8.38
C GLU A 8 -16.03 23.37 -8.23
N VAL A 9 -16.17 22.71 -7.10
CA VAL A 9 -15.58 21.38 -6.84
C VAL A 9 -16.27 20.44 -7.82
N LYS A 10 -15.57 20.05 -8.90
CA LYS A 10 -16.07 19.05 -9.84
C LYS A 10 -16.39 17.77 -9.05
N THR A 11 -17.66 17.39 -9.05
CA THR A 11 -18.15 16.15 -8.46
C THR A 11 -17.50 14.95 -9.13
N GLY A 12 -17.31 13.82 -8.41
CA GLY A 12 -16.68 12.60 -8.94
C GLY A 12 -17.27 12.18 -10.30
N GLY A 13 -16.47 11.49 -11.09
CA GLY A 13 -16.87 11.01 -12.42
C GLY A 13 -16.29 11.78 -13.60
N VAL A 14 -15.72 12.97 -13.39
CA VAL A 14 -15.07 13.79 -14.45
C VAL A 14 -13.57 13.45 -14.48
N PRO A 15 -12.99 13.09 -15.65
CA PRO A 15 -11.57 12.80 -15.75
C PRO A 15 -10.70 14.04 -15.55
N THR A 16 -9.51 13.84 -14.99
CA THR A 16 -8.43 14.83 -15.09
C THR A 16 -7.81 14.79 -16.49
N GLY A 17 -7.06 15.83 -16.88
CA GLY A 17 -6.36 15.85 -18.18
C GLY A 17 -5.42 14.65 -18.39
N VAL A 18 -4.74 14.18 -17.32
CA VAL A 18 -3.88 13.00 -17.34
C VAL A 18 -4.70 11.72 -17.57
N GLN A 19 -5.82 11.59 -16.88
CA GLN A 19 -6.73 10.45 -17.04
C GLN A 19 -7.34 10.43 -18.45
N LEU A 20 -7.77 11.59 -18.95
CA LEU A 20 -8.32 11.70 -20.30
C LEU A 20 -7.27 11.33 -21.36
N GLY A 21 -6.01 11.74 -21.18
CA GLY A 21 -4.91 11.31 -22.02
C GLY A 21 -4.71 9.78 -22.05
N ALA A 22 -4.75 9.14 -20.87
CA ALA A 22 -4.65 7.67 -20.75
C ALA A 22 -5.85 6.95 -21.39
N ILE A 23 -7.06 7.49 -21.25
CA ILE A 23 -8.28 6.98 -21.89
C ILE A 23 -8.14 7.10 -23.43
N ASN A 24 -7.70 8.25 -23.92
CA ASN A 24 -7.54 8.50 -25.35
C ASN A 24 -6.44 7.66 -26.00
N ALA A 25 -5.44 7.22 -25.23
CA ALA A 25 -4.44 6.26 -25.70
C ALA A 25 -5.06 4.88 -26.03
N LEU A 26 -6.18 4.52 -25.41
CA LEU A 26 -6.93 3.27 -25.65
C LEU A 26 -8.05 3.47 -26.68
N ALA A 27 -8.60 4.66 -26.78
CA ALA A 27 -9.70 4.98 -27.68
C ALA A 27 -9.25 5.06 -29.15
N LYS A 28 -10.18 4.81 -30.08
CA LYS A 28 -9.93 4.96 -31.53
C LYS A 28 -10.19 6.37 -32.04
N ALA A 29 -10.93 7.16 -31.29
CA ALA A 29 -11.19 8.58 -31.56
C ALA A 29 -10.99 9.36 -30.29
N GLU A 30 -10.64 10.62 -30.40
CA GLU A 30 -10.46 11.50 -29.27
C GLU A 30 -11.78 11.75 -28.55
N LEU A 31 -11.83 11.36 -27.28
CA LEU A 31 -12.95 11.59 -26.38
C LEU A 31 -12.71 12.88 -25.59
N LYS A 32 -13.78 13.60 -25.32
CA LYS A 32 -13.79 14.78 -24.47
C LYS A 32 -14.21 14.42 -23.04
N GLU A 33 -13.89 15.32 -22.11
CA GLU A 33 -14.17 15.19 -20.68
C GLU A 33 -15.65 14.87 -20.39
N GLU A 34 -16.56 15.57 -21.06
CA GLU A 34 -18.01 15.40 -20.88
C GLU A 34 -18.57 14.10 -21.47
N GLN A 35 -17.79 13.37 -22.28
CA GLN A 35 -18.20 12.12 -22.90
C GLN A 35 -17.87 10.87 -22.10
N VAL A 36 -17.14 11.03 -21.01
CA VAL A 36 -16.69 9.90 -20.17
C VAL A 36 -17.02 10.12 -18.70
N TYR A 37 -17.30 9.03 -18.03
CA TYR A 37 -17.46 8.94 -16.59
C TYR A 37 -16.32 8.07 -16.05
N VAL A 38 -15.54 8.58 -15.10
CA VAL A 38 -14.39 7.88 -14.52
C VAL A 38 -14.67 7.49 -13.08
N PHE A 39 -14.30 6.28 -12.70
CA PHE A 39 -14.41 5.77 -11.35
C PHE A 39 -13.21 4.89 -11.02
N SER A 40 -12.93 4.75 -9.73
CA SER A 40 -11.89 3.86 -9.23
C SER A 40 -12.48 2.65 -8.53
N LEU A 41 -11.76 1.53 -8.55
CA LEU A 41 -12.20 0.27 -7.95
C LEU A 41 -11.03 -0.46 -7.32
N ARG A 42 -11.33 -1.23 -6.28
CA ARG A 42 -10.49 -2.30 -5.76
C ARG A 42 -10.88 -3.57 -6.50
N LEU A 43 -9.98 -4.09 -7.34
CA LEU A 43 -10.25 -5.26 -8.16
C LEU A 43 -10.15 -6.55 -7.36
N CYS A 44 -9.02 -6.73 -6.69
CA CYS A 44 -8.70 -7.90 -5.87
C CYS A 44 -7.57 -7.58 -4.90
N ASP A 45 -7.39 -8.42 -3.89
CA ASP A 45 -6.38 -8.27 -2.85
C ASP A 45 -5.71 -9.61 -2.48
N ASP A 46 -4.80 -9.58 -1.49
CA ASP A 46 -4.08 -10.74 -0.98
C ASP A 46 -4.76 -11.45 0.19
N GLN A 47 -6.01 -11.09 0.49
CA GLN A 47 -6.78 -11.74 1.55
C GLN A 47 -7.51 -12.99 1.02
N VAL A 48 -7.81 -13.92 1.93
CA VAL A 48 -8.57 -15.11 1.59
C VAL A 48 -10.00 -14.73 1.26
N ASP A 49 -10.47 -15.16 0.09
CA ASP A 49 -11.80 -14.91 -0.41
C ASP A 49 -12.84 -15.97 0.04
N ARG A 50 -14.07 -15.86 -0.48
CA ARG A 50 -15.17 -16.77 -0.16
C ARG A 50 -14.98 -18.18 -0.72
N ASP A 51 -14.12 -18.33 -1.73
CA ASP A 51 -13.78 -19.61 -2.35
C ASP A 51 -12.53 -20.25 -1.70
N PHE A 52 -12.05 -19.65 -0.59
CA PHE A 52 -10.80 -20.01 0.08
C PHE A 52 -9.60 -19.96 -0.87
N GLU A 53 -9.54 -18.90 -1.68
CA GLU A 53 -8.42 -18.57 -2.52
C GLU A 53 -7.87 -17.20 -2.12
N ARG A 54 -6.62 -16.93 -2.43
CA ARG A 54 -6.04 -15.59 -2.32
C ARG A 54 -4.96 -15.40 -3.35
N PHE A 55 -4.79 -14.19 -3.80
CA PHE A 55 -3.63 -13.86 -4.64
C PHE A 55 -2.35 -13.82 -3.79
N ASP A 56 -1.26 -14.32 -4.35
CA ASP A 56 0.07 -14.06 -3.78
C ASP A 56 0.36 -12.56 -3.90
N THR A 57 0.77 -11.94 -2.80
CA THR A 57 1.11 -10.50 -2.79
C THR A 57 2.11 -10.14 -3.88
N ALA A 58 3.09 -11.03 -4.14
CA ALA A 58 4.10 -10.84 -5.19
C ALA A 58 3.53 -10.92 -6.62
N ALA A 59 2.36 -11.54 -6.80
CA ALA A 59 1.69 -11.66 -8.12
C ALA A 59 0.91 -10.38 -8.49
N LEU A 60 0.43 -9.61 -7.50
CA LEU A 60 -0.44 -8.46 -7.73
C LEU A 60 0.14 -7.40 -8.69
N PRO A 61 1.44 -7.02 -8.65
CA PRO A 61 1.98 -6.02 -9.57
C PRO A 61 1.95 -6.47 -11.05
N ALA A 62 2.18 -7.75 -11.31
CA ALA A 62 2.09 -8.30 -12.66
C ALA A 62 0.64 -8.40 -13.13
N LEU A 63 -0.27 -8.85 -12.26
CA LEU A 63 -1.70 -8.93 -12.53
C LEU A 63 -2.32 -7.55 -12.78
N ALA A 64 -1.90 -6.52 -12.03
CA ALA A 64 -2.36 -5.14 -12.25
C ALA A 64 -2.06 -4.66 -13.69
N LYS A 65 -0.87 -4.95 -14.20
CA LYS A 65 -0.51 -4.60 -15.59
C LYS A 65 -1.37 -5.31 -16.62
N LEU A 66 -1.75 -6.56 -16.37
CA LEU A 66 -2.61 -7.35 -17.26
C LEU A 66 -4.04 -6.81 -17.32
N PHE A 67 -4.54 -6.17 -16.26
CA PHE A 67 -5.87 -5.56 -16.24
C PHE A 67 -5.98 -4.28 -17.06
N VAL A 68 -4.87 -3.58 -17.33
CA VAL A 68 -4.94 -2.35 -18.14
C VAL A 68 -5.44 -2.67 -19.55
N GLY A 69 -6.48 -1.95 -20.01
CA GLY A 69 -7.16 -2.17 -21.29
C GLY A 69 -8.26 -3.23 -21.25
N LYS A 70 -8.44 -3.96 -20.14
CA LYS A 70 -9.49 -4.98 -20.04
C LYS A 70 -10.87 -4.36 -19.83
N THR A 71 -11.90 -5.11 -20.24
CA THR A 71 -13.29 -4.65 -20.22
C THR A 71 -13.92 -4.78 -18.83
N GLY A 72 -14.87 -3.92 -18.51
CA GLY A 72 -15.84 -4.11 -17.45
C GLY A 72 -17.15 -4.62 -18.02
N ILE A 73 -17.69 -5.70 -17.47
CA ILE A 73 -18.94 -6.33 -17.88
C ILE A 73 -19.92 -6.45 -16.71
N VAL A 74 -21.04 -7.12 -16.91
CA VAL A 74 -22.05 -7.37 -15.85
C VAL A 74 -22.26 -8.89 -15.74
N ASP A 75 -22.31 -9.40 -14.50
CA ASP A 75 -22.61 -10.78 -14.13
C ASP A 75 -21.75 -11.85 -14.87
N HIS A 76 -20.46 -11.54 -15.12
CA HIS A 76 -19.57 -12.43 -15.87
C HIS A 76 -20.11 -12.90 -17.22
N LYS A 77 -21.00 -12.12 -17.84
CA LYS A 77 -21.57 -12.42 -19.15
C LYS A 77 -20.60 -12.01 -20.25
N TRP A 78 -19.87 -12.95 -20.79
CA TRP A 78 -18.87 -12.78 -21.83
C TRP A 78 -19.52 -12.54 -23.21
N SER A 79 -20.18 -11.39 -23.31
CA SER A 79 -20.85 -10.93 -24.53
C SER A 79 -20.47 -9.48 -24.80
N SER A 80 -20.33 -9.11 -26.05
CA SER A 80 -20.06 -7.74 -26.47
C SER A 80 -21.12 -6.73 -26.00
N GLU A 81 -22.36 -7.16 -25.86
CA GLU A 81 -23.49 -6.36 -25.39
C GLU A 81 -23.36 -5.96 -23.91
N HIS A 82 -22.62 -6.77 -23.13
CA HIS A 82 -22.42 -6.53 -21.70
C HIS A 82 -21.14 -5.75 -21.38
N GLN A 83 -20.39 -5.33 -22.40
CA GLN A 83 -19.22 -4.46 -22.20
C GLN A 83 -19.66 -3.04 -21.92
N VAL A 84 -19.50 -2.59 -20.68
CA VAL A 84 -19.98 -1.27 -20.21
C VAL A 84 -18.86 -0.33 -19.82
N ALA A 85 -17.70 -0.86 -19.46
CA ALA A 85 -16.57 -0.08 -18.96
C ALA A 85 -15.23 -0.59 -19.50
N ARG A 86 -14.16 0.19 -19.29
CA ARG A 86 -12.79 -0.25 -19.61
C ARG A 86 -11.80 0.32 -18.60
N ILE A 87 -10.87 -0.51 -18.14
CA ILE A 87 -9.76 -0.12 -17.28
C ILE A 87 -8.72 0.64 -18.12
N PHE A 88 -8.34 1.84 -17.69
CA PHE A 88 -7.28 2.61 -18.34
C PHE A 88 -6.00 2.73 -17.50
N SER A 89 -6.08 2.42 -16.21
CA SER A 89 -4.93 2.41 -15.30
C SER A 89 -5.15 1.43 -14.16
N ALA A 90 -4.08 0.81 -13.69
CA ALA A 90 -4.11 -0.05 -12.50
C ALA A 90 -2.75 -0.04 -11.80
N GLU A 91 -2.75 -0.08 -10.48
CA GLU A 91 -1.57 -0.15 -9.63
C GLU A 91 -1.81 -1.02 -8.41
N THR A 92 -0.74 -1.47 -7.76
CA THR A 92 -0.82 -2.16 -6.48
C THR A 92 -0.65 -1.14 -5.35
N VAL A 93 -1.54 -1.20 -4.37
CA VAL A 93 -1.58 -0.33 -3.18
C VAL A 93 -1.45 -1.21 -1.95
N LEU A 94 -0.66 -0.76 -0.97
CA LEU A 94 -0.59 -1.34 0.37
C LEU A 94 -1.29 -0.39 1.34
N GLU A 95 -2.35 -0.86 1.98
CA GLU A 95 -3.13 -0.09 2.95
C GLU A 95 -3.50 -1.00 4.13
N GLU A 96 -3.21 -0.56 5.35
CA GLU A 96 -3.49 -1.29 6.59
C GLU A 96 -2.98 -2.74 6.61
N GLY A 97 -1.85 -2.99 5.94
CA GLY A 97 -1.23 -4.33 5.86
C GLY A 97 -1.82 -5.24 4.80
N VAL A 98 -2.77 -4.78 4.00
CA VAL A 98 -3.38 -5.51 2.89
C VAL A 98 -2.91 -4.91 1.56
N SER A 99 -2.39 -5.78 0.69
CA SER A 99 -2.01 -5.39 -0.68
C SER A 99 -3.18 -5.66 -1.62
N TYR A 100 -3.55 -4.68 -2.42
CA TYR A 100 -4.64 -4.81 -3.37
C TYR A 100 -4.36 -4.11 -4.71
N ILE A 101 -5.08 -4.50 -5.75
CA ILE A 101 -5.05 -3.82 -7.04
C ILE A 101 -6.11 -2.73 -7.05
N LYS A 102 -5.67 -1.48 -7.11
CA LYS A 102 -6.51 -0.32 -7.39
C LYS A 102 -6.50 -0.06 -8.88
N ALA A 103 -7.67 0.03 -9.49
CA ALA A 103 -7.82 0.34 -10.90
C ALA A 103 -8.68 1.59 -11.11
N TRP A 104 -8.51 2.21 -12.26
CA TRP A 104 -9.37 3.28 -12.76
C TRP A 104 -9.96 2.84 -14.06
N ALA A 105 -11.28 2.94 -14.14
CA ALA A 105 -12.05 2.59 -15.32
C ALA A 105 -12.90 3.77 -15.79
N TYR A 106 -13.32 3.71 -17.04
CA TYR A 106 -14.23 4.68 -17.60
C TYR A 106 -15.42 4.01 -18.28
N ILE A 107 -16.53 4.72 -18.29
CA ILE A 107 -17.76 4.40 -19.02
C ILE A 107 -18.00 5.56 -19.98
N ARG A 108 -18.33 5.26 -21.25
CA ARG A 108 -18.77 6.30 -22.18
C ARG A 108 -20.16 6.78 -21.80
N ARG A 109 -20.32 8.09 -21.57
CA ARG A 109 -21.61 8.69 -21.28
C ARG A 109 -22.57 8.55 -22.49
N GLY A 110 -23.84 8.52 -22.20
CA GLY A 110 -24.94 8.47 -23.14
C GLY A 110 -25.59 7.10 -23.31
N GLY A 111 -26.85 7.09 -23.79
CA GLY A 111 -27.63 5.89 -23.99
C GLY A 111 -27.86 5.09 -22.72
N GLN A 112 -27.80 3.77 -22.83
CA GLN A 112 -28.02 2.83 -21.71
C GLN A 112 -26.96 2.94 -20.59
N ASN A 113 -25.83 3.55 -20.86
CA ASN A 113 -24.76 3.69 -19.87
C ASN A 113 -25.10 4.68 -18.74
N GLU A 114 -26.01 5.63 -18.98
CA GLU A 114 -26.43 6.59 -17.94
C GLU A 114 -27.11 5.92 -16.75
N GLU A 115 -27.85 4.85 -16.99
CA GLU A 115 -28.47 4.06 -15.91
C GLU A 115 -27.40 3.37 -15.06
N ILE A 116 -26.38 2.78 -15.71
CA ILE A 116 -25.25 2.14 -15.00
C ILE A 116 -24.47 3.18 -14.18
N ILE A 117 -24.23 4.35 -14.75
CA ILE A 117 -23.54 5.45 -14.06
C ILE A 117 -24.35 5.90 -12.83
N ALA A 118 -25.66 6.09 -12.98
CA ALA A 118 -26.55 6.46 -11.88
C ALA A 118 -26.55 5.40 -10.77
N ASP A 119 -26.57 4.11 -11.12
CA ASP A 119 -26.48 3.01 -10.16
C ASP A 119 -25.14 2.98 -9.42
N ILE A 120 -24.03 3.29 -10.09
CA ILE A 120 -22.70 3.41 -9.47
C ILE A 120 -22.69 4.60 -8.47
N GLU A 121 -23.20 5.76 -8.89
CA GLU A 121 -23.24 6.95 -8.05
C GLU A 121 -24.17 6.77 -6.83
N ALA A 122 -25.27 6.06 -7.01
CA ALA A 122 -26.19 5.70 -5.93
C ALA A 122 -25.64 4.60 -5.00
N GLY A 123 -24.51 3.95 -5.37
CA GLY A 123 -23.94 2.84 -4.62
C GLY A 123 -24.71 1.53 -4.75
N ILE A 124 -25.55 1.40 -5.77
CA ILE A 124 -26.31 0.19 -6.10
C ILE A 124 -25.40 -0.81 -6.80
N LYS A 125 -24.68 -0.38 -7.85
CA LYS A 125 -23.65 -1.17 -8.53
C LYS A 125 -22.28 -0.83 -7.93
N LYS A 126 -21.94 -1.52 -6.86
CA LYS A 126 -20.73 -1.22 -6.06
C LYS A 126 -19.76 -2.40 -6.01
N GLU A 127 -20.28 -3.63 -5.96
CA GLU A 127 -19.48 -4.83 -5.85
C GLU A 127 -18.93 -5.25 -7.23
N VAL A 128 -17.64 -5.67 -7.25
CA VAL A 128 -17.02 -6.20 -8.47
C VAL A 128 -16.31 -7.51 -8.20
N SER A 129 -16.21 -8.34 -9.22
CA SER A 129 -15.38 -9.55 -9.24
C SER A 129 -14.46 -9.50 -10.45
N VAL A 130 -13.45 -10.34 -10.51
CA VAL A 130 -12.47 -10.35 -11.61
C VAL A 130 -12.39 -11.72 -12.26
N GLY A 131 -12.23 -11.73 -13.59
CA GLY A 131 -11.87 -12.90 -14.38
C GLY A 131 -10.40 -12.83 -14.79
N CYS A 132 -9.58 -13.78 -14.35
CA CYS A 132 -8.17 -13.87 -14.71
C CYS A 132 -7.69 -15.33 -14.76
N ALA A 133 -6.56 -15.57 -15.43
CA ALA A 133 -5.87 -16.85 -15.43
C ALA A 133 -4.59 -16.77 -14.61
N MET A 134 -4.43 -17.73 -13.70
CA MET A 134 -3.24 -17.91 -12.89
C MET A 134 -2.57 -19.23 -13.30
N GLY A 135 -1.24 -19.20 -13.47
CA GLY A 135 -0.47 -20.38 -13.92
C GLY A 135 -0.28 -21.42 -12.82
N ARG A 136 -0.39 -21.02 -11.56
CA ARG A 136 -0.13 -21.92 -10.43
C ARG A 136 -0.98 -21.56 -9.21
N ALA A 137 -1.44 -22.61 -8.52
CA ALA A 137 -2.07 -22.50 -7.21
C ALA A 137 -1.30 -23.40 -6.22
N VAL A 138 -0.94 -22.87 -5.04
CA VAL A 138 -0.23 -23.64 -4.02
C VAL A 138 -1.03 -23.71 -2.72
N CYS A 139 -0.92 -24.82 -2.02
CA CYS A 139 -1.55 -25.02 -0.72
C CYS A 139 -0.90 -24.13 0.35
N ALA A 140 -1.68 -23.35 1.08
CA ALA A 140 -1.19 -22.48 2.15
C ALA A 140 -0.55 -23.24 3.32
N ILE A 141 -0.90 -24.53 3.51
CA ILE A 141 -0.43 -25.34 4.62
C ILE A 141 0.95 -25.94 4.32
N CYS A 142 1.12 -26.61 3.18
CA CYS A 142 2.34 -27.37 2.88
C CYS A 142 3.17 -26.78 1.72
N GLY A 143 2.67 -25.74 1.01
CA GLY A 143 3.38 -25.12 -0.11
C GLY A 143 3.43 -25.97 -1.40
N SER A 144 2.88 -27.19 -1.40
CA SER A 144 2.78 -28.03 -2.59
C SER A 144 1.74 -27.46 -3.57
N GLU A 145 1.78 -27.89 -4.82
CA GLU A 145 0.75 -27.53 -5.78
C GLU A 145 -0.62 -27.96 -5.26
N TYR A 146 -1.61 -27.06 -5.32
CA TYR A 146 -2.93 -27.34 -4.80
C TYR A 146 -3.61 -28.47 -5.57
N GLY A 147 -4.12 -29.46 -4.82
CA GLY A 147 -4.68 -30.68 -5.42
C GLY A 147 -3.70 -31.85 -5.47
N SER A 148 -2.40 -31.62 -5.28
CA SER A 148 -1.40 -32.69 -5.14
C SER A 148 -1.18 -33.17 -3.68
N CYS A 149 -1.80 -32.50 -2.71
CA CYS A 149 -1.74 -32.84 -1.29
C CYS A 149 -3.11 -33.16 -0.71
N GLY A 150 -3.16 -33.72 0.51
CA GLY A 150 -4.40 -34.07 1.20
C GLY A 150 -5.13 -32.90 1.87
N HIS A 151 -4.58 -31.67 1.83
CA HIS A 151 -5.21 -30.52 2.45
C HIS A 151 -6.37 -29.98 1.59
N GLN A 152 -7.48 -29.61 2.24
CA GLN A 152 -8.69 -29.12 1.57
C GLN A 152 -8.96 -27.66 1.93
N LYS A 153 -9.30 -26.83 0.94
CA LYS A 153 -9.71 -25.43 1.13
C LYS A 153 -10.84 -25.31 2.17
N GLY A 154 -10.76 -24.36 3.06
CA GLY A 154 -11.74 -24.10 4.10
C GLY A 154 -11.58 -24.95 5.37
N GLN A 155 -10.66 -25.92 5.40
CA GLN A 155 -10.37 -26.70 6.59
C GLN A 155 -9.20 -26.09 7.37
N TYR A 156 -9.18 -26.34 8.68
CA TYR A 156 -8.10 -25.91 9.57
C TYR A 156 -7.13 -27.07 9.84
N TYR A 157 -5.83 -26.78 9.75
CA TYR A 157 -4.73 -27.70 10.07
C TYR A 157 -3.80 -26.97 11.04
N ASP A 158 -3.66 -27.52 12.24
CA ASP A 158 -2.86 -26.92 13.32
C ASP A 158 -3.17 -25.43 13.58
N GLY A 159 -4.47 -25.08 13.49
CA GLY A 159 -4.95 -23.71 13.70
C GLY A 159 -4.82 -22.79 12.49
N GLN A 160 -4.25 -23.26 11.37
CA GLN A 160 -4.12 -22.51 10.14
C GLN A 160 -5.21 -22.88 9.12
N LEU A 161 -5.89 -21.88 8.58
CA LEU A 161 -6.88 -22.08 7.53
C LEU A 161 -6.19 -22.47 6.21
N CYS A 162 -6.61 -23.58 5.61
CA CYS A 162 -6.16 -24.00 4.29
C CYS A 162 -6.84 -23.18 3.21
N CYS A 163 -6.05 -22.53 2.37
CA CYS A 163 -6.49 -21.85 1.16
C CYS A 163 -5.54 -22.14 0.00
N ALA A 164 -6.00 -21.88 -1.23
CA ALA A 164 -5.14 -21.92 -2.40
C ALA A 164 -4.53 -20.51 -2.62
N ILE A 165 -3.20 -20.45 -2.72
CA ILE A 165 -2.47 -19.23 -3.03
C ILE A 165 -2.23 -19.18 -4.54
N LEU A 166 -2.82 -18.21 -5.21
CA LEU A 166 -2.77 -18.03 -6.66
C LEU A 166 -1.51 -17.28 -7.05
N ARG A 167 -0.71 -17.88 -7.94
CA ARG A 167 0.60 -17.39 -8.38
C ARG A 167 0.69 -17.36 -9.90
N GLU A 168 1.71 -16.66 -10.40
CA GLU A 168 2.06 -16.65 -11.83
C GLU A 168 0.89 -16.15 -12.68
N PRO A 169 0.49 -14.86 -12.60
CA PRO A 169 -0.60 -14.33 -13.41
C PRO A 169 -0.25 -14.45 -14.89
N MET A 170 -1.11 -15.13 -15.64
CA MET A 170 -0.93 -15.39 -17.07
C MET A 170 -1.73 -14.44 -17.94
N ASP A 171 -2.99 -14.17 -17.58
CA ASP A 171 -3.87 -13.24 -18.29
C ASP A 171 -4.93 -12.66 -17.35
N ALA A 172 -5.47 -11.50 -17.72
CA ALA A 172 -6.67 -10.93 -17.14
C ALA A 172 -7.71 -10.76 -18.24
N TYR A 173 -8.95 -11.11 -17.95
CA TYR A 173 -10.01 -11.10 -18.95
C TYR A 173 -10.93 -9.89 -18.80
N GLU A 174 -11.45 -9.68 -17.60
CA GLU A 174 -12.45 -8.67 -17.32
C GLU A 174 -12.57 -8.38 -15.81
N PHE A 175 -13.28 -7.32 -15.46
CA PHE A 175 -13.96 -7.22 -14.18
C PHE A 175 -15.47 -7.16 -14.42
N SER A 176 -16.25 -7.66 -13.47
CA SER A 176 -17.71 -7.66 -13.54
C SER A 176 -18.33 -6.93 -12.37
N PHE A 177 -19.34 -6.12 -12.64
CA PHE A 177 -20.31 -5.76 -11.62
C PHE A 177 -21.14 -6.99 -11.26
N VAL A 178 -21.15 -7.37 -9.97
CA VAL A 178 -21.81 -8.59 -9.46
C VAL A 178 -22.61 -8.28 -8.20
N ALA A 179 -23.58 -9.13 -7.88
CA ALA A 179 -24.32 -9.00 -6.63
C ALA A 179 -23.50 -9.42 -5.40
N VAL A 180 -22.65 -10.45 -5.55
CA VAL A 180 -21.79 -10.97 -4.49
C VAL A 180 -20.41 -11.28 -5.07
N PRO A 181 -19.36 -10.52 -4.71
CA PRO A 181 -18.01 -10.76 -5.20
C PRO A 181 -17.36 -11.95 -4.47
N ALA A 182 -16.43 -12.63 -5.12
CA ALA A 182 -15.58 -13.63 -4.45
C ALA A 182 -14.78 -12.98 -3.32
N GLN A 183 -14.08 -11.88 -3.59
CA GLN A 183 -13.36 -11.10 -2.59
C GLN A 183 -14.25 -10.06 -1.91
N VAL A 184 -14.32 -10.09 -0.59
CA VAL A 184 -15.27 -9.30 0.23
C VAL A 184 -15.12 -7.80 0.02
N ASN A 185 -13.90 -7.33 -0.21
CA ASN A 185 -13.56 -5.91 -0.32
C ASN A 185 -13.47 -5.42 -1.78
N ALA A 186 -13.71 -6.29 -2.76
CA ALA A 186 -13.68 -5.90 -4.16
C ALA A 186 -14.91 -5.06 -4.51
N GLY A 187 -14.68 -3.89 -5.07
CA GLY A 187 -15.77 -2.97 -5.36
C GLY A 187 -15.33 -1.61 -5.85
N VAL A 188 -16.32 -0.83 -6.27
CA VAL A 188 -16.14 0.58 -6.61
C VAL A 188 -15.77 1.35 -5.34
N LEU A 189 -14.65 2.03 -5.39
CA LEU A 189 -14.21 2.88 -4.31
C LEU A 189 -15.06 4.16 -4.30
N LYS A 190 -15.44 4.62 -3.12
CA LYS A 190 -16.18 5.89 -3.01
C LYS A 190 -15.42 6.97 -3.75
N GLY A 191 -16.09 7.57 -4.72
CA GLY A 191 -15.50 8.60 -5.58
C GLY A 191 -14.84 9.70 -4.76
N LEU A 192 -13.77 10.22 -5.32
CA LEU A 192 -12.80 11.18 -4.80
C LEU A 192 -13.36 12.51 -4.22
N GLY A 193 -14.54 12.50 -3.63
CA GLY A 193 -15.03 13.65 -2.88
C GLY A 193 -14.21 13.97 -1.62
N ARG A 194 -13.38 13.01 -1.11
CA ARG A 194 -12.59 13.21 0.12
C ARG A 194 -11.19 12.59 0.14
N ASN A 195 -10.81 11.73 -0.82
CA ASN A 195 -9.49 11.09 -0.84
C ASN A 195 -8.75 11.31 -2.16
N ARG A 196 -8.65 12.57 -2.62
CA ARG A 196 -7.65 12.91 -3.63
C ARG A 196 -6.28 12.67 -3.02
N CYS A 197 -5.46 11.87 -3.70
CA CYS A 197 -4.05 11.76 -3.36
C CYS A 197 -3.45 13.17 -3.36
N LEU A 198 -2.68 13.53 -2.34
CA LEU A 198 -2.00 14.83 -2.26
C LEU A 198 -1.21 15.16 -3.53
N LYS A 199 -0.71 14.13 -4.24
CA LYS A 199 -0.04 14.28 -5.52
C LYS A 199 -0.97 14.80 -6.61
N GLU A 200 -2.18 14.23 -6.73
CA GLU A 200 -3.18 14.66 -7.73
C GLU A 200 -3.66 16.08 -7.46
N LEU A 201 -3.87 16.43 -6.18
CA LEU A 201 -4.19 17.79 -5.78
C LEU A 201 -3.06 18.76 -6.12
N ALA A 202 -1.81 18.37 -5.86
CA ALA A 202 -0.66 19.19 -6.19
C ALA A 202 -0.53 19.41 -7.69
N GLU A 203 -0.82 18.41 -8.52
CA GLU A 203 -0.82 18.54 -9.99
C GLU A 203 -1.93 19.48 -10.46
N GLU A 204 -3.14 19.39 -9.90
CA GLU A 204 -4.28 20.23 -10.26
C GLU A 204 -4.07 21.69 -9.88
N PHE A 205 -3.46 21.96 -8.73
CA PHE A 205 -3.22 23.33 -8.25
C PHE A 205 -1.85 23.90 -8.63
N GLY A 206 -1.05 23.18 -9.43
CA GLY A 206 0.29 23.63 -9.83
C GLY A 206 1.30 23.62 -8.68
N ALA A 207 1.02 22.89 -7.59
CA ALA A 207 1.82 22.83 -6.36
C ALA A 207 2.75 21.61 -6.30
N GLN A 208 3.27 21.17 -7.48
CA GLN A 208 4.12 19.97 -7.56
C GLN A 208 5.45 20.11 -6.81
N GLN A 209 5.99 21.33 -6.73
CA GLN A 209 7.24 21.57 -6.01
C GLN A 209 7.04 21.44 -4.50
N GLU A 210 5.99 22.05 -3.97
CA GLU A 210 5.60 21.98 -2.58
C GLU A 210 5.28 20.54 -2.17
N TYR A 211 4.54 19.81 -3.02
CA TYR A 211 4.27 18.39 -2.80
C TYR A 211 5.55 17.55 -2.73
N ARG A 212 6.50 17.77 -3.66
CA ARG A 212 7.78 17.05 -3.64
C ARG A 212 8.58 17.36 -2.39
N ALA A 213 8.62 18.61 -1.97
CA ALA A 213 9.29 19.01 -0.72
C ALA A 213 8.66 18.30 0.50
N LEU A 214 7.32 18.38 0.65
CA LEU A 214 6.61 17.70 1.73
C LEU A 214 6.80 16.18 1.68
N PHE A 215 6.82 15.58 0.50
CA PHE A 215 7.05 14.13 0.37
C PHE A 215 8.47 13.75 0.80
N GLN A 216 9.47 14.55 0.45
CA GLN A 216 10.86 14.33 0.88
C GLN A 216 10.99 14.49 2.40
N GLU A 217 10.39 15.53 2.99
CA GLU A 217 10.36 15.73 4.43
C GLU A 217 9.67 14.57 5.15
N ALA A 218 8.55 14.09 4.62
CA ALA A 218 7.86 12.93 5.16
C ALA A 218 8.68 11.63 5.06
N GLN A 219 9.48 11.46 4.00
CA GLN A 219 10.43 10.34 3.89
C GLN A 219 11.53 10.43 4.94
N LEU A 220 12.16 11.60 5.08
CA LEU A 220 13.17 11.85 6.12
C LEU A 220 12.60 11.63 7.51
N GLY A 221 11.37 12.09 7.77
CA GLY A 221 10.67 11.86 9.04
C GLY A 221 10.46 10.36 9.33
N ARG A 222 10.10 9.56 8.33
CA ARG A 222 9.99 8.10 8.48
C ARG A 222 11.33 7.42 8.74
N GLN A 223 12.38 7.83 8.04
CA GLN A 223 13.73 7.31 8.27
C GLN A 223 14.23 7.66 9.68
N TYR A 224 14.09 8.91 10.10
CA TYR A 224 14.43 9.35 11.44
C TYR A 224 13.67 8.58 12.51
N ARG A 225 12.36 8.34 12.30
CA ARG A 225 11.56 7.55 13.23
C ARG A 225 12.07 6.10 13.33
N ALA A 226 12.40 5.47 12.22
CA ALA A 226 12.95 4.11 12.21
C ALA A 226 14.30 4.04 12.93
N GLU A 227 15.19 5.01 12.71
CA GLU A 227 16.46 5.12 13.44
C GLU A 227 16.26 5.36 14.95
N LEU A 228 15.25 6.13 15.32
CA LEU A 228 14.88 6.39 16.70
C LEU A 228 14.37 5.12 17.39
N GLU A 229 13.49 4.36 16.73
CA GLU A 229 13.01 3.07 17.21
C GLU A 229 14.17 2.07 17.42
N ASP A 230 15.06 1.94 16.45
CA ASP A 230 16.22 1.06 16.56
C ASP A 230 17.23 1.51 17.63
N SER A 231 17.38 2.83 17.82
CA SER A 231 18.24 3.37 18.87
C SER A 231 17.71 3.05 20.26
N VAL A 232 16.41 3.22 20.48
CA VAL A 232 15.75 2.87 21.76
C VAL A 232 15.91 1.39 22.06
N VAL A 233 15.67 0.52 21.07
CA VAL A 233 15.83 -0.94 21.24
C VAL A 233 17.27 -1.29 21.62
N ARG A 234 18.26 -0.73 20.93
CA ARG A 234 19.70 -0.94 21.26
C ARG A 234 20.04 -0.50 22.67
N LEU A 235 19.58 0.68 23.09
CA LEU A 235 19.82 1.19 24.43
C LEU A 235 19.19 0.32 25.51
N CYS A 236 17.97 -0.16 25.30
CA CYS A 236 17.31 -1.08 26.21
C CYS A 236 18.09 -2.39 26.36
N LEU A 237 18.62 -2.94 25.29
CA LEU A 237 19.45 -4.15 25.30
C LEU A 237 20.80 -3.90 25.99
N SER A 238 21.44 -2.76 25.70
CA SER A 238 22.73 -2.40 26.33
C SER A 238 22.63 -2.18 27.85
N LEU A 239 21.45 -1.80 28.33
CA LEU A 239 21.15 -1.62 29.76
C LEU A 239 20.60 -2.88 30.43
N GLU A 240 20.50 -4.00 29.71
CA GLU A 240 20.01 -5.31 30.19
C GLU A 240 18.69 -5.20 30.97
N LEU A 241 17.72 -4.46 30.43
CA LEU A 241 16.44 -4.18 31.12
C LEU A 241 15.48 -5.38 31.22
N GLY A 242 15.98 -6.60 30.94
CA GLY A 242 15.29 -7.85 31.30
C GLY A 242 14.18 -8.30 30.37
N ALA A 243 14.05 -7.72 29.19
CA ALA A 243 13.11 -8.20 28.17
C ALA A 243 13.83 -8.52 26.85
N GLU A 244 13.19 -9.32 25.99
CA GLU A 244 13.70 -9.65 24.67
C GLU A 244 13.57 -8.47 23.70
N ALA A 245 14.47 -8.39 22.71
CA ALA A 245 14.50 -7.33 21.70
C ALA A 245 13.15 -7.08 21.01
N GLU A 246 12.38 -8.15 20.82
CA GLU A 246 11.06 -8.11 20.18
C GLU A 246 10.04 -7.32 21.01
N VAL A 247 10.07 -7.45 22.33
CA VAL A 247 9.19 -6.70 23.24
C VAL A 247 9.48 -5.21 23.15
N TYR A 248 10.78 -4.82 23.21
CA TYR A 248 11.18 -3.42 23.07
C TYR A 248 10.80 -2.85 21.71
N ARG A 249 10.98 -3.65 20.64
CA ARG A 249 10.58 -3.24 19.29
C ARG A 249 9.07 -3.05 19.16
N GLY A 250 8.27 -3.91 19.78
CA GLY A 250 6.82 -3.78 19.85
C GLY A 250 6.38 -2.48 20.52
N VAL A 251 6.96 -2.17 21.68
CA VAL A 251 6.68 -0.92 22.41
C VAL A 251 7.13 0.32 21.61
N ALA A 252 8.34 0.29 21.03
CA ALA A 252 8.85 1.41 20.25
C ALA A 252 7.97 1.74 19.04
N LYS A 253 7.44 0.74 18.33
CA LYS A 253 6.52 0.93 17.18
C LYS A 253 5.21 1.62 17.56
N THR A 254 4.70 1.40 18.76
CA THR A 254 3.40 1.97 19.22
C THR A 254 3.54 3.35 19.88
N ALA A 255 4.74 3.71 20.33
CA ALA A 255 4.99 4.97 21.01
C ALA A 255 4.95 6.17 20.04
N ALA A 256 4.54 7.35 20.53
CA ALA A 256 4.66 8.60 19.77
C ALA A 256 6.14 8.99 19.58
N SER A 257 6.47 9.69 18.49
CA SER A 257 7.87 10.07 18.20
C SER A 257 8.48 10.95 19.29
N GLU A 258 7.69 11.83 19.92
CA GLU A 258 8.13 12.66 21.05
C GLU A 258 8.47 11.82 22.27
N ASP A 259 7.69 10.78 22.56
CA ASP A 259 7.93 9.88 23.69
C ASP A 259 9.17 9.02 23.44
N LEU A 260 9.39 8.57 22.20
CA LEU A 260 10.62 7.88 21.81
C LEU A 260 11.87 8.76 21.98
N MET A 261 11.79 10.05 21.61
CA MET A 261 12.91 10.99 21.82
C MET A 261 13.21 11.18 23.29
N ARG A 262 12.19 11.35 24.13
CA ARG A 262 12.34 11.48 25.59
C ARG A 262 12.92 10.20 26.21
N LEU A 263 12.41 9.04 25.76
CA LEU A 263 12.88 7.73 26.22
C LEU A 263 14.34 7.50 25.82
N LYS A 264 14.71 7.80 24.57
CA LYS A 264 16.10 7.71 24.10
C LYS A 264 17.03 8.55 24.97
N ALA A 265 16.70 9.82 25.19
CA ALA A 265 17.52 10.71 26.02
C ALA A 265 17.68 10.20 27.46
N ALA A 266 16.61 9.66 28.07
CA ALA A 266 16.66 9.08 29.40
C ALA A 266 17.54 7.81 29.47
N LEU A 267 17.46 6.95 28.44
CA LEU A 267 18.28 5.74 28.36
C LEU A 267 19.75 6.05 28.08
N GLU A 268 20.05 7.02 27.22
CA GLU A 268 21.43 7.48 26.96
C GLU A 268 22.08 8.03 28.24
N LYS A 269 21.35 8.84 29.02
CA LYS A 269 21.81 9.33 30.30
C LYS A 269 22.12 8.19 31.26
N ARG A 270 21.21 7.21 31.38
CA ARG A 270 21.39 6.06 32.25
C ARG A 270 22.59 5.19 31.83
N LEU A 271 22.79 5.01 30.50
CA LEU A 271 23.95 4.29 29.98
C LEU A 271 25.26 5.00 30.31
N ALA A 272 25.30 6.32 30.17
CA ALA A 272 26.49 7.13 30.52
C ALA A 272 26.82 7.05 32.01
N GLU A 273 25.82 6.96 32.88
CA GLU A 273 26.01 6.79 34.34
C GLU A 273 26.49 5.36 34.67
N SER A 274 26.07 4.34 33.91
CA SER A 274 26.46 2.95 34.16
C SER A 274 27.82 2.57 33.55
N LEU A 275 28.25 3.26 32.51
CA LEU A 275 29.52 3.01 31.81
C LEU A 275 30.26 4.37 31.63
N PRO A 276 30.89 4.91 32.69
CA PRO A 276 31.66 6.13 32.55
C PRO A 276 32.78 5.90 31.52
N VAL A 277 32.84 6.75 30.50
CA VAL A 277 33.90 6.72 29.49
C VAL A 277 35.21 7.11 30.14
N VAL A 278 36.00 6.13 30.56
CA VAL A 278 37.39 6.33 30.93
C VAL A 278 38.17 6.44 29.63
N THR A 279 38.63 7.65 29.33
CA THR A 279 39.50 7.82 28.14
C THR A 279 40.77 7.04 28.35
N GLN A 280 41.14 6.16 27.43
CA GLN A 280 42.37 5.33 27.46
C GLN A 280 43.67 6.17 27.58
N LEU A 281 43.58 7.46 27.39
CA LEU A 281 44.71 8.40 27.51
C LEU A 281 45.00 8.87 28.96
N SER A 282 44.15 8.59 29.93
CA SER A 282 44.38 8.98 31.34
C SER A 282 45.25 7.97 32.11
N SER A 283 45.60 6.81 31.54
CA SER A 283 46.47 5.83 32.19
C SER A 283 47.96 5.95 31.82
N PHE A 284 48.32 6.88 30.92
CA PHE A 284 49.74 7.14 30.58
C PHE A 284 50.39 8.29 31.32
N GLY A 285 49.71 8.91 32.30
CA GLY A 285 50.15 10.09 32.98
C GLY A 285 50.60 9.92 34.43
N ALA A 286 50.69 8.72 34.97
CA ALA A 286 51.02 8.52 36.38
C ALA A 286 51.97 7.36 36.65
N GLU A 287 53.18 7.41 36.03
CA GLU A 287 54.38 6.71 36.57
C GLU A 287 55.61 7.16 35.78
N LEU A 288 55.99 8.43 35.95
CA LEU A 288 57.40 8.83 35.85
C LEU A 288 57.82 9.27 37.24
N GLN A 289 58.01 8.30 38.15
CA GLN A 289 58.83 8.53 39.32
C GLN A 289 60.27 8.51 38.88
N GLU A 290 60.96 9.53 39.31
CA GLU A 290 62.39 9.81 39.24
C GLU A 290 63.25 8.55 39.33
N VAL A 291 64.00 8.28 38.29
CA VAL A 291 65.25 7.51 38.41
C VAL A 291 66.34 8.54 38.53
N GLU A 292 66.76 8.75 39.76
CA GLU A 292 67.96 9.52 40.06
C GLU A 292 69.18 9.05 39.32
N SER A 293 69.84 9.99 38.73
CA SER A 293 71.13 9.87 38.12
C SER A 293 72.19 9.34 39.08
N GLY A 294 72.74 8.21 38.77
CA GLY A 294 73.94 7.70 39.42
C GLY A 294 74.86 7.06 38.39
N TYR A 295 75.58 7.90 37.65
CA TYR A 295 76.88 7.47 37.10
C TYR A 295 77.83 8.63 37.18
N LEU A 296 78.72 8.60 38.23
CA LEU A 296 80.02 9.17 38.24
C LEU A 296 81.03 8.14 37.67
N ILE A 297 81.85 8.59 36.83
CA ILE A 297 83.16 8.27 36.25
C ILE A 297 83.03 7.88 34.76
#